data_0116889afb0b219e983dd055219d216f
#
_entry.id   0116889afb0b219e983dd055219d216f
#
_cell.length_a   1.000
_cell.length_b   1.000
_cell.length_c   1.000
_cell.angle_alpha   90.00
_cell.angle_beta   90.00
_cell.angle_gamma   90.00
#
_symmetry.space_group_name_H-M   'P 1'
#
loop_
_entity.id
_entity.type
_entity.pdbx_description
1 polymer ?
#
loop_
_entity_poly.entity_id
_entity_poly.type
_entity_poly.pdbx_seq_one_letter_code
_entity_poly.pdbx_strand_id
1 'polypeptide(L)'
;MLDALAAAFAEVADDASVRVVVLGGHGKAFCAGADVNELAALNPQTAREFIGRVHRACDAVRKLPVPVVARLHGAVIGAGLELAAACDLRVAAKGTRFAMPEVRLGIPSVVEAALLPRLVGSGRAAWLVLTGEPIDAKRAYDWGLVDALAENAALDQTVSSVVNSLLAGDRSALAMQKELLQLWQEQPLSVSIGASLEHFARAYAQARPNELMRRK
;
A
#
# COMPACT_ATOMS: atom_id res chain seq x y z
N MET A 1 6.26 -11.71 12.88
CA MET A 1 5.94 -10.36 12.38
C MET A 1 4.75 -10.37 11.41
N LEU A 2 4.78 -11.10 10.28
CA LEU A 2 3.70 -11.09 9.27
C LEU A 2 2.33 -11.45 9.84
N ASP A 3 2.23 -12.53 10.62
CA ASP A 3 0.96 -12.94 11.23
C ASP A 3 0.45 -11.93 12.28
N ALA A 4 1.35 -11.31 13.06
CA ALA A 4 1.00 -10.25 13.99
C ALA A 4 0.50 -8.98 13.27
N LEU A 5 1.09 -8.66 12.11
CA LEU A 5 0.64 -7.55 11.29
C LEU A 5 -0.77 -7.80 10.72
N ALA A 6 -1.01 -9.01 10.20
CA ALA A 6 -2.33 -9.40 9.70
C ALA A 6 -3.40 -9.38 10.81
N ALA A 7 -3.05 -9.86 12.03
CA ALA A 7 -3.94 -9.80 13.18
C ALA A 7 -4.27 -8.35 13.59
N ALA A 8 -3.27 -7.47 13.65
CA ALA A 8 -3.48 -6.05 13.96
C ALA A 8 -4.40 -5.37 12.93
N PHE A 9 -4.27 -5.70 11.64
CA PHE A 9 -5.17 -5.17 10.62
C PHE A 9 -6.60 -5.71 10.76
N ALA A 10 -6.77 -6.97 11.20
CA ALA A 10 -8.10 -7.51 11.48
C ALA A 10 -8.78 -6.75 12.65
N GLU A 11 -8.04 -6.50 13.75
CA GLU A 11 -8.53 -5.69 14.87
C GLU A 11 -8.93 -4.28 14.42
N VAL A 12 -8.11 -3.63 13.58
CA VAL A 12 -8.40 -2.30 13.04
C VAL A 12 -9.61 -2.31 12.11
N ALA A 13 -9.82 -3.38 11.33
CA ALA A 13 -10.96 -3.50 10.43
C ALA A 13 -12.30 -3.52 11.20
N ASP A 14 -12.31 -4.13 12.39
CA ASP A 14 -13.49 -4.25 13.25
C ASP A 14 -13.77 -2.99 14.08
N ASP A 15 -12.78 -2.07 14.21
CA ASP A 15 -12.95 -0.82 14.95
C ASP A 15 -13.59 0.28 14.10
N ALA A 16 -14.88 0.51 14.32
CA ALA A 16 -15.63 1.56 13.63
C ALA A 16 -15.16 3.00 13.94
N SER A 17 -14.37 3.21 15.00
CA SER A 17 -13.81 4.52 15.34
C SER A 17 -12.61 4.91 14.48
N VAL A 18 -11.90 3.93 13.92
CA VAL A 18 -10.76 4.14 13.04
C VAL A 18 -11.23 4.69 11.69
N ARG A 19 -10.58 5.75 11.23
CA ARG A 19 -10.90 6.43 9.98
C ARG A 19 -9.76 6.40 8.96
N VAL A 20 -8.53 6.35 9.41
CA VAL A 20 -7.30 6.29 8.60
C VAL A 20 -6.26 5.49 9.37
N VAL A 21 -5.48 4.70 8.68
CA VAL A 21 -4.33 3.98 9.23
C VAL A 21 -3.05 4.59 8.70
N VAL A 22 -2.06 4.78 9.57
CA VAL A 22 -0.69 5.10 9.17
C VAL A 22 0.19 3.89 9.46
N LEU A 23 0.74 3.29 8.41
CA LEU A 23 1.66 2.18 8.52
C LEU A 23 3.10 2.70 8.42
N GLY A 24 3.87 2.49 9.46
CA GLY A 24 5.27 2.93 9.54
C GLY A 24 6.19 1.88 10.13
N GLY A 25 7.46 1.91 9.77
CA GLY A 25 8.50 1.13 10.42
C GLY A 25 9.02 1.81 11.68
N HIS A 26 9.51 1.02 12.63
CA HIS A 26 10.24 1.51 13.79
C HIS A 26 11.76 1.46 13.53
N GLY A 27 12.52 2.42 14.07
CA GLY A 27 13.98 2.47 13.97
C GLY A 27 14.49 3.06 12.66
N LYS A 28 15.42 2.37 11.97
CA LYS A 28 16.19 2.94 10.85
C LYS A 28 15.53 2.82 9.48
N ALA A 29 14.47 2.00 9.36
CA ALA A 29 13.85 1.68 8.08
C ALA A 29 12.35 1.39 8.23
N PHE A 30 11.62 1.56 7.14
CA PHE A 30 10.25 1.06 7.04
C PHE A 30 10.22 -0.47 7.09
N CYS A 31 10.84 -1.11 6.10
CA CYS A 31 11.03 -2.56 6.07
C CYS A 31 12.11 -2.89 5.03
N ALA A 32 13.14 -3.61 5.46
CA ALA A 32 14.28 -4.02 4.61
C ALA A 32 14.05 -5.36 3.88
N GLY A 33 12.84 -5.91 3.94
CA GLY A 33 12.47 -7.18 3.30
C GLY A 33 12.57 -8.38 4.24
N ALA A 34 12.56 -9.56 3.63
CA ALA A 34 12.69 -10.83 4.35
C ALA A 34 14.12 -11.05 4.86
N ASP A 35 14.24 -11.80 5.96
CA ASP A 35 15.55 -12.24 6.45
C ASP A 35 16.18 -13.22 5.45
N VAL A 36 17.37 -12.88 4.95
CA VAL A 36 18.09 -13.70 3.95
C VAL A 36 18.43 -15.08 4.51
N ASN A 37 18.67 -15.22 5.81
CA ASN A 37 18.93 -16.51 6.43
C ASN A 37 17.65 -17.37 6.47
N GLU A 38 16.49 -16.77 6.74
CA GLU A 38 15.19 -17.45 6.65
C GLU A 38 14.94 -17.92 5.21
N LEU A 39 15.19 -17.04 4.22
CA LEU A 39 15.03 -17.39 2.80
C LEU A 39 15.94 -18.54 2.37
N ALA A 40 17.21 -18.54 2.82
CA ALA A 40 18.19 -19.58 2.48
C ALA A 40 17.83 -20.96 3.04
N ALA A 41 17.02 -21.03 4.10
CA ALA A 41 16.58 -22.28 4.74
C ALA A 41 15.29 -22.85 4.11
N LEU A 42 14.65 -22.18 3.16
CA LEU A 42 13.39 -22.61 2.57
C LEU A 42 13.60 -23.78 1.60
N ASN A 43 12.61 -24.66 1.57
CA ASN A 43 12.39 -25.63 0.50
C ASN A 43 11.11 -25.28 -0.28
N PRO A 44 10.76 -25.99 -1.38
CA PRO A 44 9.61 -25.62 -2.20
C PRO A 44 8.27 -25.52 -1.45
N GLN A 45 8.06 -26.35 -0.43
CA GLN A 45 6.84 -26.32 0.37
C GLN A 45 6.85 -25.15 1.35
N THR A 46 7.90 -24.98 2.14
CA THR A 46 8.02 -23.89 3.12
C THR A 46 8.15 -22.54 2.44
N ALA A 47 8.71 -22.46 1.21
CA ALA A 47 8.72 -21.25 0.39
C ALA A 47 7.31 -20.80 0.01
N ARG A 48 6.44 -21.74 -0.38
CA ARG A 48 5.02 -21.44 -0.68
C ARG A 48 4.28 -20.93 0.56
N GLU A 49 4.52 -21.55 1.72
CA GLU A 49 3.91 -21.10 2.98
C GLU A 49 4.41 -19.72 3.40
N PHE A 50 5.72 -19.49 3.27
CA PHE A 50 6.35 -18.20 3.58
C PHE A 50 5.77 -17.08 2.72
N ILE A 51 5.78 -17.23 1.40
CA ILE A 51 5.30 -16.18 0.49
C ILE A 51 3.78 -15.97 0.63
N GLY A 52 3.03 -17.03 0.96
CA GLY A 52 1.61 -16.92 1.29
C GLY A 52 1.35 -16.06 2.55
N ARG A 53 2.26 -16.06 3.54
CA ARG A 53 2.17 -15.16 4.71
C ARG A 53 2.44 -13.70 4.30
N VAL A 54 3.41 -13.46 3.43
CA VAL A 54 3.67 -12.10 2.87
C VAL A 54 2.43 -11.59 2.17
N HIS A 55 1.87 -12.38 1.24
CA HIS A 55 0.64 -12.03 0.52
C HIS A 55 -0.51 -11.71 1.50
N ARG A 56 -0.78 -12.57 2.48
CA ARG A 56 -1.86 -12.32 3.46
C ARG A 56 -1.69 -11.00 4.21
N ALA A 57 -0.46 -10.64 4.58
CA ALA A 57 -0.20 -9.37 5.26
C ALA A 57 -0.48 -8.17 4.34
N CYS A 58 -0.08 -8.22 3.08
CA CYS A 58 -0.33 -7.17 2.09
C CYS A 58 -1.84 -7.10 1.72
N ASP A 59 -2.49 -8.24 1.53
CA ASP A 59 -3.92 -8.32 1.23
C ASP A 59 -4.78 -7.78 2.38
N ALA A 60 -4.38 -8.01 3.64
CA ALA A 60 -5.04 -7.44 4.80
C ALA A 60 -5.01 -5.90 4.79
N VAL A 61 -3.90 -5.28 4.37
CA VAL A 61 -3.81 -3.81 4.17
C VAL A 61 -4.78 -3.35 3.09
N ARG A 62 -4.79 -4.04 1.95
CA ARG A 62 -5.66 -3.69 0.82
C ARG A 62 -7.14 -3.77 1.20
N LYS A 63 -7.53 -4.78 1.98
CA LYS A 63 -8.92 -5.04 2.39
C LYS A 63 -9.42 -4.20 3.56
N LEU A 64 -8.56 -3.40 4.21
CA LEU A 64 -9.03 -2.50 5.27
C LEU A 64 -10.13 -1.57 4.75
N PRO A 65 -11.24 -1.40 5.51
CA PRO A 65 -12.36 -0.54 5.11
C PRO A 65 -12.06 0.96 5.31
N VAL A 66 -10.79 1.32 5.48
CA VAL A 66 -10.31 2.68 5.66
C VAL A 66 -9.00 2.89 4.88
N PRO A 67 -8.68 4.13 4.47
CA PRO A 67 -7.42 4.41 3.81
C PRO A 67 -6.21 4.09 4.66
N VAL A 68 -5.16 3.58 4.03
CA VAL A 68 -3.86 3.29 4.64
C VAL A 68 -2.79 4.17 4.00
N VAL A 69 -2.09 4.94 4.81
CA VAL A 69 -0.96 5.79 4.40
C VAL A 69 0.34 5.14 4.84
N ALA A 70 1.20 4.77 3.90
CA ALA A 70 2.55 4.30 4.21
C ALA A 70 3.45 5.51 4.53
N ARG A 71 4.05 5.49 5.73
CA ARG A 71 5.06 6.44 6.20
C ARG A 71 6.45 5.82 5.97
N LEU A 72 7.12 6.22 4.89
CA LEU A 72 8.31 5.56 4.38
C LEU A 72 9.58 6.31 4.75
N HIS A 73 10.55 5.59 5.34
CA HIS A 73 11.88 6.10 5.64
C HIS A 73 12.92 4.99 5.58
N GLY A 74 14.18 5.33 5.34
CA GLY A 74 15.27 4.37 5.27
C GLY A 74 15.07 3.36 4.13
N ALA A 75 15.20 2.07 4.43
CA ALA A 75 15.02 1.00 3.45
C ALA A 75 13.56 0.59 3.28
N VAL A 76 13.13 0.44 2.02
CA VAL A 76 11.83 -0.08 1.58
C VAL A 76 12.13 -1.13 0.49
N ILE A 77 12.42 -2.36 0.90
CA ILE A 77 13.09 -3.35 0.03
C ILE A 77 12.25 -4.64 -0.04
N GLY A 78 12.12 -5.24 -1.22
CA GLY A 78 11.48 -6.53 -1.43
C GLY A 78 10.06 -6.56 -0.85
N ALA A 79 9.76 -7.51 0.05
CA ALA A 79 8.47 -7.59 0.74
C ALA A 79 8.07 -6.28 1.45
N GLY A 80 9.04 -5.44 1.85
CA GLY A 80 8.77 -4.10 2.38
C GLY A 80 8.24 -3.15 1.31
N LEU A 81 8.72 -3.25 0.08
CA LEU A 81 8.19 -2.47 -1.04
C LEU A 81 6.83 -3.02 -1.49
N GLU A 82 6.61 -4.33 -1.46
CA GLU A 82 5.31 -4.94 -1.71
C GLU A 82 4.25 -4.48 -0.70
N LEU A 83 4.61 -4.44 0.58
CA LEU A 83 3.73 -3.92 1.65
C LEU A 83 3.42 -2.42 1.45
N ALA A 84 4.42 -1.61 1.07
CA ALA A 84 4.21 -0.20 0.76
C ALA A 84 3.33 -0.01 -0.49
N ALA A 85 3.50 -0.85 -1.53
CA ALA A 85 2.67 -0.84 -2.73
C ALA A 85 1.22 -1.24 -2.46
N ALA A 86 0.98 -2.09 -1.44
CA ALA A 86 -0.36 -2.48 -0.99
C ALA A 86 -1.11 -1.37 -0.23
N CYS A 87 -0.42 -0.34 0.28
CA CYS A 87 -1.05 0.82 0.90
C CYS A 87 -1.72 1.73 -0.14
N ASP A 88 -2.71 2.51 0.29
CA ASP A 88 -3.43 3.42 -0.62
C ASP A 88 -2.56 4.62 -1.02
N LEU A 89 -1.85 5.22 -0.07
CA LEU A 89 -0.96 6.36 -0.29
C LEU A 89 0.42 6.10 0.34
N ARG A 90 1.47 6.66 -0.26
CA ARG A 90 2.88 6.51 0.14
C ARG A 90 3.53 7.88 0.30
N VAL A 91 3.92 8.22 1.52
CA VAL A 91 4.67 9.43 1.85
C VAL A 91 6.08 9.03 2.24
N ALA A 92 7.09 9.55 1.54
CA ALA A 92 8.48 9.16 1.75
C ALA A 92 9.37 10.32 2.18
N ALA A 93 10.29 10.04 3.08
CA ALA A 93 11.42 10.91 3.35
C ALA A 93 12.43 10.88 2.19
N LYS A 94 13.09 12.00 1.91
CA LYS A 94 14.11 12.11 0.82
C LYS A 94 15.25 11.09 0.95
N GLY A 95 15.59 10.66 2.17
CA GLY A 95 16.62 9.64 2.41
C GLY A 95 16.18 8.20 2.15
N THR A 96 14.94 7.96 1.75
CA THR A 96 14.40 6.62 1.52
C THR A 96 15.00 5.97 0.28
N ARG A 97 15.24 4.64 0.35
CA ARG A 97 15.71 3.80 -0.76
C ARG A 97 14.72 2.69 -1.02
N PHE A 98 14.43 2.47 -2.30
CA PHE A 98 13.49 1.45 -2.77
C PHE A 98 14.21 0.46 -3.68
N ALA A 99 13.96 -0.84 -3.51
CA ALA A 99 14.52 -1.86 -4.40
C ALA A 99 13.67 -3.14 -4.38
N MET A 100 13.77 -3.90 -5.51
CA MET A 100 13.27 -5.29 -5.63
C MET A 100 14.47 -6.18 -6.00
N PRO A 101 15.33 -6.54 -5.02
CA PRO A 101 16.61 -7.19 -5.31
C PRO A 101 16.50 -8.72 -5.43
N GLU A 102 15.32 -9.32 -5.41
CA GLU A 102 15.08 -10.76 -5.36
C GLU A 102 15.82 -11.51 -6.47
N VAL A 103 15.86 -10.96 -7.68
CA VAL A 103 16.58 -11.56 -8.82
C VAL A 103 18.08 -11.76 -8.54
N ARG A 104 18.69 -10.92 -7.70
CA ARG A 104 20.08 -11.04 -7.28
C ARG A 104 20.31 -12.15 -6.24
N LEU A 105 19.23 -12.63 -5.62
CA LEU A 105 19.22 -13.76 -4.70
C LEU A 105 18.81 -15.06 -5.40
N GLY A 106 18.60 -15.02 -6.74
CA GLY A 106 18.18 -16.19 -7.53
C GLY A 106 16.70 -16.53 -7.42
N ILE A 107 15.87 -15.61 -6.91
CA ILE A 107 14.41 -15.78 -6.81
C ILE A 107 13.68 -14.65 -7.55
N PRO A 108 12.46 -14.88 -8.09
CA PRO A 108 11.67 -13.82 -8.69
C PRO A 108 10.98 -12.95 -7.63
N SER A 109 10.73 -11.68 -7.96
CA SER A 109 9.74 -10.88 -7.24
C SER A 109 8.34 -11.39 -7.58
N VAL A 110 7.50 -11.59 -6.56
CA VAL A 110 6.20 -12.26 -6.71
C VAL A 110 5.10 -11.51 -5.94
N VAL A 111 3.97 -12.12 -5.75
CA VAL A 111 2.79 -11.62 -5.00
C VAL A 111 2.50 -10.14 -5.28
N GLU A 112 2.62 -9.24 -4.34
CA GLU A 112 2.28 -7.83 -4.52
C GLU A 112 3.28 -7.02 -5.34
N ALA A 113 4.41 -7.59 -5.76
CA ALA A 113 5.22 -7.01 -6.85
C ALA A 113 4.38 -6.80 -8.13
N ALA A 114 3.31 -7.58 -8.30
CA ALA A 114 2.33 -7.42 -9.39
C ALA A 114 1.59 -6.06 -9.37
N LEU A 115 1.63 -5.32 -8.28
CA LEU A 115 1.09 -3.95 -8.18
C LEU A 115 2.01 -2.91 -8.84
N LEU A 116 3.31 -3.17 -8.93
CA LEU A 116 4.28 -2.20 -9.44
C LEU A 116 3.97 -1.71 -10.86
N PRO A 117 3.62 -2.58 -11.84
CA PRO A 117 3.28 -2.10 -13.18
C PRO A 117 2.09 -1.12 -13.20
N ARG A 118 1.17 -1.23 -12.25
CA ARG A 118 0.01 -0.34 -12.11
C ARG A 118 0.38 1.00 -11.48
N LEU A 119 1.39 1.01 -10.61
CA LEU A 119 1.86 2.22 -9.93
C LEU A 119 2.83 3.03 -10.79
N VAL A 120 3.81 2.37 -11.42
CA VAL A 120 4.92 3.06 -12.09
C VAL A 120 4.97 2.83 -13.60
N GLY A 121 4.07 2.01 -14.14
CA GLY A 121 4.09 1.57 -15.54
C GLY A 121 5.03 0.38 -15.77
N SER A 122 4.75 -0.42 -16.81
CA SER A 122 5.41 -1.71 -17.06
C SER A 122 6.93 -1.59 -17.24
N GLY A 123 7.43 -0.56 -17.94
CA GLY A 123 8.87 -0.39 -18.17
C GLY A 123 9.66 -0.10 -16.90
N ARG A 124 9.14 0.76 -16.02
CA ARG A 124 9.78 1.10 -14.75
C ARG A 124 9.69 -0.06 -13.74
N ALA A 125 8.55 -0.77 -13.72
CA ALA A 125 8.42 -1.99 -12.95
C ALA A 125 9.41 -3.06 -13.41
N ALA A 126 9.55 -3.30 -14.72
CA ALA A 126 10.54 -4.22 -15.29
C ALA A 126 11.96 -3.82 -14.88
N TRP A 127 12.29 -2.52 -14.92
CA TRP A 127 13.58 -2.04 -14.45
C TRP A 127 13.84 -2.43 -13.00
N LEU A 128 12.89 -2.19 -12.09
CA LEU A 128 13.01 -2.56 -10.66
C LEU A 128 13.24 -4.05 -10.45
N VAL A 129 12.38 -4.91 -11.03
CA VAL A 129 12.39 -6.35 -10.72
C VAL A 129 13.45 -7.13 -11.52
N LEU A 130 13.88 -6.66 -12.69
CA LEU A 130 14.89 -7.36 -13.51
C LEU A 130 16.32 -6.92 -13.16
N THR A 131 16.53 -5.66 -12.78
CA THR A 131 17.87 -5.19 -12.39
C THR A 131 18.16 -5.38 -10.92
N GLY A 132 17.13 -5.31 -10.07
CA GLY A 132 17.28 -5.27 -8.62
C GLY A 132 18.03 -4.03 -8.12
N GLU A 133 18.22 -3.01 -8.98
CA GLU A 133 18.93 -1.78 -8.61
C GLU A 133 18.08 -0.91 -7.70
N PRO A 134 18.66 -0.35 -6.63
CA PRO A 134 17.94 0.58 -5.78
C PRO A 134 17.70 1.91 -6.49
N ILE A 135 16.54 2.50 -6.22
CA ILE A 135 16.22 3.88 -6.59
C ILE A 135 16.10 4.74 -5.33
N ASP A 136 16.40 6.03 -5.46
CA ASP A 136 16.18 7.00 -4.40
C ASP A 136 14.73 7.50 -4.36
N ALA A 137 14.39 8.22 -3.31
CA ALA A 137 13.05 8.73 -3.08
C ALA A 137 12.60 9.76 -4.15
N LYS A 138 13.54 10.54 -4.69
CA LYS A 138 13.24 11.49 -5.77
C LYS A 138 12.80 10.75 -7.04
N ARG A 139 13.56 9.73 -7.45
CA ARG A 139 13.20 8.89 -8.61
C ARG A 139 11.93 8.12 -8.40
N ALA A 140 11.70 7.61 -7.17
CA ALA A 140 10.43 6.94 -6.81
C ALA A 140 9.23 7.89 -6.93
N TYR A 141 9.37 9.14 -6.50
CA TYR A 141 8.36 10.19 -6.66
C TYR A 141 8.12 10.54 -8.14
N ASP A 142 9.19 10.78 -8.92
CA ASP A 142 9.09 11.08 -10.35
C ASP A 142 8.46 9.92 -11.17
N TRP A 143 8.54 8.71 -10.65
CA TRP A 143 7.92 7.54 -11.27
C TRP A 143 6.48 7.28 -10.84
N GLY A 144 5.98 7.98 -9.83
CA GLY A 144 4.64 7.78 -9.27
C GLY A 144 4.55 6.63 -8.27
N LEU A 145 5.70 6.08 -7.81
CA LEU A 145 5.74 5.09 -6.73
C LEU A 145 5.45 5.74 -5.37
N VAL A 146 5.81 7.00 -5.21
CA VAL A 146 5.60 7.81 -4.01
C VAL A 146 4.68 8.97 -4.33
N ASP A 147 3.67 9.20 -3.51
CA ASP A 147 2.63 10.20 -3.72
C ASP A 147 3.01 11.59 -3.14
N ALA A 148 3.85 11.59 -2.09
CA ALA A 148 4.39 12.81 -1.51
C ALA A 148 5.82 12.59 -1.00
N LEU A 149 6.70 13.58 -1.24
CA LEU A 149 8.09 13.57 -0.82
C LEU A 149 8.33 14.65 0.24
N ALA A 150 8.97 14.28 1.34
CA ALA A 150 9.27 15.17 2.46
C ALA A 150 10.76 15.23 2.79
N GLU A 151 11.24 16.35 3.31
CA GLU A 151 12.51 16.36 4.03
C GLU A 151 12.46 15.38 5.20
N ASN A 152 13.61 14.78 5.57
CA ASN A 152 13.63 13.75 6.60
C ASN A 152 12.99 14.21 7.92
N ALA A 153 13.27 15.46 8.33
CA ALA A 153 12.73 16.04 9.54
C ALA A 153 11.23 16.45 9.44
N ALA A 154 10.69 16.56 8.22
CA ALA A 154 9.31 16.97 7.96
C ALA A 154 8.38 15.80 7.59
N LEU A 155 8.86 14.56 7.64
CA LEU A 155 8.09 13.39 7.23
C LEU A 155 6.77 13.28 7.98
N ASP A 156 6.79 13.39 9.30
CA ASP A 156 5.60 13.26 10.15
C ASP A 156 4.59 14.39 9.89
N GLN A 157 5.07 15.60 9.64
CA GLN A 157 4.22 16.74 9.29
C GLN A 157 3.53 16.51 7.93
N THR A 158 4.26 15.99 6.94
CA THR A 158 3.71 15.67 5.61
C THR A 158 2.68 14.55 5.69
N VAL A 159 2.97 13.48 6.44
CA VAL A 159 2.01 12.39 6.71
C VAL A 159 0.75 12.94 7.38
N SER A 160 0.90 13.79 8.43
CA SER A 160 -0.23 14.40 9.12
C SER A 160 -1.09 15.26 8.19
N SER A 161 -0.48 15.99 7.26
CA SER A 161 -1.21 16.77 6.25
C SER A 161 -2.08 15.87 5.35
N VAL A 162 -1.52 14.75 4.88
CA VAL A 162 -2.26 13.76 4.08
C VAL A 162 -3.40 13.14 4.89
N VAL A 163 -3.12 12.73 6.13
CA VAL A 163 -4.13 12.17 7.05
C VAL A 163 -5.27 13.15 7.28
N ASN A 164 -4.96 14.43 7.55
CA ASN A 164 -5.98 15.47 7.75
C ASN A 164 -6.87 15.66 6.51
N SER A 165 -6.29 15.58 5.30
CA SER A 165 -7.06 15.62 4.07
C SER A 165 -8.02 14.43 3.93
N LEU A 166 -7.60 13.23 4.32
CA LEU A 166 -8.45 12.04 4.36
C LEU A 166 -9.54 12.16 5.44
N LEU A 167 -9.21 12.67 6.62
CA LEU A 167 -10.15 12.85 7.73
C LEU A 167 -11.25 13.89 7.42
N ALA A 168 -11.03 14.79 6.49
CA ALA A 168 -12.07 15.72 5.99
C ALA A 168 -13.16 15.00 5.18
N GLY A 169 -12.87 13.81 4.61
CA GLY A 169 -13.84 12.99 3.88
C GLY A 169 -14.79 12.24 4.82
N ASP A 170 -15.92 11.76 4.29
CA ASP A 170 -16.81 10.84 5.02
C ASP A 170 -16.22 9.43 5.03
N ARG A 171 -16.25 8.73 6.17
CA ARG A 171 -15.68 7.39 6.35
C ARG A 171 -16.26 6.37 5.37
N SER A 172 -17.59 6.37 5.22
CA SER A 172 -18.27 5.43 4.34
C SER A 172 -17.96 5.69 2.87
N ALA A 173 -17.91 6.97 2.49
CA ALA A 173 -17.53 7.37 1.13
C ALA A 173 -16.07 6.98 0.80
N LEU A 174 -15.15 7.16 1.75
CA LEU A 174 -13.75 6.73 1.59
C LEU A 174 -13.62 5.22 1.45
N ALA A 175 -14.37 4.45 2.25
CA ALA A 175 -14.40 2.99 2.15
C ALA A 175 -14.89 2.53 0.77
N MET A 176 -16.02 3.06 0.29
CA MET A 176 -16.57 2.76 -1.04
C MET A 176 -15.62 3.19 -2.16
N GLN A 177 -14.94 4.34 -2.01
CA GLN A 177 -13.96 4.80 -3.00
C GLN A 177 -12.74 3.87 -3.04
N LYS A 178 -12.28 3.35 -1.91
CA LYS A 178 -11.19 2.37 -1.85
C LYS A 178 -11.59 1.05 -2.53
N GLU A 179 -12.81 0.54 -2.29
CA GLU A 179 -13.35 -0.62 -3.00
C GLU A 179 -13.35 -0.39 -4.52
N LEU A 180 -13.80 0.79 -4.98
CA LEU A 180 -13.80 1.14 -6.40
C LEU A 180 -12.40 1.23 -6.99
N LEU A 181 -11.42 1.81 -6.28
CA LEU A 181 -10.04 1.88 -6.74
C LEU A 181 -9.44 0.48 -6.97
N GLN A 182 -9.72 -0.48 -6.09
CA GLN A 182 -9.28 -1.87 -6.26
C GLN A 182 -9.97 -2.53 -7.46
N LEU A 183 -11.28 -2.37 -7.56
CA LEU A 183 -12.07 -2.91 -8.66
C LEU A 183 -11.60 -2.35 -10.02
N TRP A 184 -11.29 -1.05 -10.10
CA TRP A 184 -10.76 -0.44 -11.32
C TRP A 184 -9.38 -0.96 -11.71
N GLN A 185 -8.59 -1.44 -10.75
CA GLN A 185 -7.32 -2.10 -11.02
C GLN A 185 -7.47 -3.54 -11.53
N GLU A 186 -8.53 -4.24 -11.13
CA GLU A 186 -8.67 -5.68 -11.33
C GLU A 186 -9.62 -6.06 -12.47
N GLN A 187 -10.55 -5.16 -12.84
CA GLN A 187 -11.61 -5.45 -13.79
C GLN A 187 -11.46 -4.68 -15.11
N PRO A 188 -12.03 -5.18 -16.21
CA PRO A 188 -12.17 -4.42 -17.44
C PRO A 188 -12.93 -3.11 -17.22
N LEU A 189 -12.59 -2.07 -18.01
CA LEU A 189 -13.14 -0.71 -17.85
C LEU A 189 -14.68 -0.67 -17.84
N SER A 190 -15.34 -1.45 -18.71
CA SER A 190 -16.80 -1.48 -18.79
C SER A 190 -17.44 -2.04 -17.51
N VAL A 191 -16.83 -3.08 -16.93
CA VAL A 191 -17.27 -3.67 -15.65
C VAL A 191 -17.06 -2.68 -14.51
N SER A 192 -15.91 -2.02 -14.49
CA SER A 192 -15.54 -0.99 -13.49
C SER A 192 -16.52 0.20 -13.51
N ILE A 193 -16.88 0.68 -14.70
CA ILE A 193 -17.87 1.76 -14.85
C ILE A 193 -19.24 1.28 -14.38
N GLY A 194 -19.69 0.09 -14.79
CA GLY A 194 -20.97 -0.48 -14.35
C GLY A 194 -21.08 -0.60 -12.83
N ALA A 195 -20.05 -1.14 -12.17
CA ALA A 195 -20.01 -1.25 -10.72
C ALA A 195 -20.04 0.11 -10.00
N SER A 196 -19.50 1.16 -10.62
CA SER A 196 -19.52 2.52 -10.05
C SER A 196 -20.95 3.07 -9.89
N LEU A 197 -21.88 2.67 -10.76
CA LEU A 197 -23.29 3.07 -10.65
C LEU A 197 -23.94 2.51 -9.36
N GLU A 198 -23.67 1.27 -9.05
CA GLU A 198 -24.17 0.61 -7.84
C GLU A 198 -23.53 1.21 -6.57
N HIS A 199 -22.24 1.52 -6.60
CA HIS A 199 -21.57 2.19 -5.47
C HIS A 199 -22.16 3.57 -5.22
N PHE A 200 -22.45 4.34 -6.27
CA PHE A 200 -23.07 5.63 -6.15
C PHE A 200 -24.49 5.53 -5.55
N ALA A 201 -25.33 4.60 -6.02
CA ALA A 201 -26.66 4.35 -5.48
C ALA A 201 -26.58 3.92 -4.00
N ARG A 202 -25.65 3.02 -3.64
CA ARG A 202 -25.41 2.57 -2.27
C ARG A 202 -25.04 3.74 -1.33
N ALA A 203 -24.28 4.73 -1.81
CA ALA A 203 -23.94 5.90 -1.02
C ALA A 203 -25.21 6.69 -0.60
N TYR A 204 -26.17 6.85 -1.51
CA TYR A 204 -27.44 7.53 -1.22
C TYR A 204 -28.41 6.72 -0.35
N ALA A 205 -28.32 5.39 -0.35
CA ALA A 205 -29.12 4.55 0.54
C ALA A 205 -28.85 4.81 2.03
N GLN A 206 -27.71 5.38 2.38
CA GLN A 206 -27.34 5.73 3.76
C GLN A 206 -27.79 7.15 4.18
N ALA A 207 -28.52 7.89 3.35
CA ALA A 207 -28.97 9.28 3.56
C ALA A 207 -27.84 10.31 3.84
N ARG A 208 -26.61 9.87 4.03
CA ARG A 208 -25.46 10.66 4.45
C ARG A 208 -25.05 11.77 3.46
N PRO A 209 -25.05 11.53 2.12
CA PRO A 209 -24.74 12.57 1.14
C PRO A 209 -25.66 13.79 1.25
N ASN A 210 -26.97 13.57 1.41
CA ASN A 210 -27.95 14.64 1.52
C ASN A 210 -27.73 15.51 2.76
N GLU A 211 -27.34 14.90 3.90
CA GLU A 211 -27.04 15.62 5.13
C GLU A 211 -25.78 16.47 4.99
N LEU A 212 -24.71 15.92 4.40
CA LEU A 212 -23.44 16.60 4.22
C LEU A 212 -23.55 17.77 3.25
N MET A 213 -24.32 17.63 2.16
CA MET A 213 -24.55 18.68 1.18
C MET A 213 -25.37 19.85 1.72
N ARG A 214 -26.27 19.61 2.67
CA ARG A 214 -27.08 20.67 3.32
C ARG A 214 -26.31 21.48 4.36
N ARG A 215 -25.14 21.05 4.79
CA ARG A 215 -24.28 21.72 5.76
C ARG A 215 -23.28 22.70 5.13
N LYS A 216 -23.19 22.73 3.80
CA LYS A 216 -22.40 23.68 2.99
C LYS A 216 -23.25 24.88 2.57
#